data_31efc7a5e869a0f0410febdaf7e8638c
#
_entry.id   31efc7a5e869a0f0410febdaf7e8638c
#
_cell.length_a   1.000
_cell.length_b   1.000
_cell.length_c   1.000
_cell.angle_alpha   90.00
_cell.angle_beta   90.00
_cell.angle_gamma   90.00
#
_symmetry.space_group_name_H-M   'P 1'
#
loop_
_entity.id
_entity.type
_entity.pdbx_description
1 polymer ?
#
loop_
_entity_poly.entity_id
_entity_poly.type
_entity_poly.pdbx_seq_one_letter_code
_entity_poly.pdbx_strand_id
1 'polypeptide(L)'
;MNLPKRLSARRNRTECPEHVKDAAGPDPGELDHLNWVAATVGEYGWAVSGSRADRKAPPWAYSIGMWLTCQVPELILCGLPVEDAASIINAVGARAADGVEITPETVLDDVCPTPIAFRPVDLSWRKTRLMTVSDSFYGMVRVPYLQVVWSDAASRFPWEGGFPRGFERLQPLLWLPRDDNPPSPWTRLEQRR
;
A
#
# COMPACT_ATOMS: atom_id res chain seq x y z
N MET A 1 19.72 20.51 -13.17
CA MET A 1 19.33 19.12 -12.84
C MET A 1 18.13 18.82 -13.73
N ASN A 2 18.34 18.09 -14.84
CA ASN A 2 17.30 17.84 -15.83
C ASN A 2 16.40 16.71 -15.32
N LEU A 3 15.13 17.01 -15.07
CA LEU A 3 14.08 16.04 -14.86
C LEU A 3 13.91 15.17 -16.14
N PRO A 4 13.84 13.85 -16.05
CA PRO A 4 13.58 13.01 -17.21
C PRO A 4 12.20 13.34 -17.79
N LYS A 5 12.17 13.49 -19.13
CA LYS A 5 10.96 13.70 -19.90
C LYS A 5 9.96 12.57 -19.60
N ARG A 6 8.69 12.95 -19.41
CA ARG A 6 7.55 12.03 -19.29
C ARG A 6 7.67 10.91 -20.30
N LEU A 7 7.84 9.69 -19.84
CA LEU A 7 7.73 8.49 -20.65
C LEU A 7 6.26 8.34 -21.05
N SER A 8 5.95 8.82 -22.23
CA SER A 8 4.66 8.60 -22.90
C SER A 8 4.64 7.15 -23.41
N ALA A 9 4.40 6.21 -22.54
CA ALA A 9 4.12 4.83 -22.90
C ALA A 9 2.62 4.58 -22.74
N ARG A 10 1.85 4.88 -23.78
CA ARG A 10 0.57 4.22 -24.03
C ARG A 10 0.86 2.74 -24.35
N ARG A 11 0.98 1.90 -23.35
CA ARG A 11 0.89 0.44 -23.47
C ARG A 11 -0.26 -0.03 -22.58
N ASN A 12 -1.01 -1.01 -23.08
CA ASN A 12 -2.15 -1.67 -22.44
C ASN A 12 -1.94 -1.83 -20.92
N ARG A 13 -2.52 -0.91 -20.13
CA ARG A 13 -2.39 -0.85 -18.67
C ARG A 13 -3.45 -1.69 -17.94
N THR A 14 -4.21 -2.50 -18.67
CA THR A 14 -5.33 -3.29 -18.13
C THR A 14 -4.93 -4.63 -17.55
N GLU A 15 -3.66 -5.04 -17.67
CA GLU A 15 -3.16 -6.30 -17.13
C GLU A 15 -1.85 -6.07 -16.37
N CYS A 16 -1.96 -5.44 -15.20
CA CYS A 16 -0.87 -5.55 -14.23
C CYS A 16 -0.88 -6.99 -13.71
N PRO A 17 0.14 -7.82 -13.98
CA PRO A 17 0.15 -9.19 -13.50
C PRO A 17 0.09 -9.18 -11.98
N GLU A 18 -0.87 -9.92 -11.42
CA GLU A 18 -0.97 -10.22 -10.00
C GLU A 18 0.23 -11.10 -9.60
N HIS A 19 1.37 -10.47 -9.37
CA HIS A 19 2.51 -11.17 -8.78
C HIS A 19 2.60 -10.87 -7.29
N VAL A 20 1.63 -11.43 -6.57
CA VAL A 20 1.79 -11.64 -5.14
C VAL A 20 2.75 -12.81 -4.97
N LYS A 21 4.01 -12.53 -4.68
CA LYS A 21 4.92 -13.60 -4.27
C LYS A 21 4.47 -14.13 -2.92
N ASP A 22 4.25 -15.44 -2.85
CA ASP A 22 4.04 -16.15 -1.60
C ASP A 22 5.21 -15.86 -0.64
N ALA A 23 4.90 -15.33 0.52
CA ALA A 23 5.86 -15.26 1.63
C ALA A 23 6.27 -16.65 2.16
N ALA A 24 5.79 -17.73 1.56
CA ALA A 24 6.04 -19.12 1.94
C ALA A 24 6.94 -19.88 0.94
N GLY A 25 7.43 -19.25 -0.13
CA GLY A 25 8.51 -19.82 -0.96
C GLY A 25 9.88 -19.62 -0.28
N PRO A 26 10.95 -20.34 -0.72
CA PRO A 26 12.31 -19.99 -0.30
C PRO A 26 12.49 -18.51 -0.60
N ASP A 27 12.81 -17.75 0.45
CA ASP A 27 12.94 -16.30 0.40
C ASP A 27 13.89 -15.95 -0.76
N PRO A 28 13.40 -15.42 -1.91
CA PRO A 28 14.29 -14.92 -2.92
C PRO A 28 15.06 -13.83 -2.21
N GLY A 29 16.38 -13.92 -2.17
CA GLY A 29 17.24 -13.00 -1.45
C GLY A 29 16.76 -11.57 -1.68
N GLU A 30 16.84 -10.71 -0.69
CA GLU A 30 16.34 -9.32 -0.74
C GLU A 30 16.72 -8.62 -2.05
N LEU A 31 17.89 -8.95 -2.59
CA LEU A 31 18.37 -8.44 -3.88
C LEU A 31 17.53 -8.92 -5.07
N ASP A 32 17.12 -10.19 -5.09
CA ASP A 32 16.28 -10.73 -6.17
C ASP A 32 14.89 -10.10 -6.14
N HIS A 33 14.37 -9.85 -4.96
CA HIS A 33 13.09 -9.16 -4.80
C HIS A 33 13.18 -7.69 -5.26
N LEU A 34 14.26 -6.99 -4.92
CA LEU A 34 14.48 -5.62 -5.39
C LEU A 34 14.67 -5.54 -6.90
N ASN A 35 15.38 -6.50 -7.51
CA ASN A 35 15.53 -6.59 -8.96
C ASN A 35 14.18 -6.82 -9.64
N TRP A 36 13.34 -7.71 -9.09
CA TRP A 36 11.98 -7.91 -9.57
C TRP A 36 11.13 -6.63 -9.45
N VAL A 37 11.17 -5.93 -8.30
CA VAL A 37 10.48 -4.65 -8.11
C VAL A 37 10.93 -3.65 -9.18
N ALA A 38 12.25 -3.48 -9.37
CA ALA A 38 12.79 -2.53 -10.33
C ALA A 38 12.35 -2.83 -11.77
N ALA A 39 12.37 -4.11 -12.17
CA ALA A 39 11.90 -4.56 -13.47
C ALA A 39 10.40 -4.28 -13.65
N THR A 40 9.58 -4.61 -12.64
CA THR A 40 8.13 -4.40 -12.66
C THR A 40 7.76 -2.91 -12.71
N VAL A 41 8.44 -2.09 -11.93
CA VAL A 41 8.26 -0.61 -11.98
C VAL A 41 8.63 -0.07 -13.36
N GLY A 42 9.73 -0.55 -13.95
CA GLY A 42 10.16 -0.14 -15.29
C GLY A 42 9.17 -0.54 -16.39
N GLU A 43 8.48 -1.66 -16.25
CA GLU A 43 7.55 -2.19 -17.26
C GLU A 43 6.12 -1.67 -17.08
N TYR A 44 5.61 -1.66 -15.84
CA TYR A 44 4.19 -1.38 -15.53
C TYR A 44 3.96 -0.04 -14.83
N GLY A 45 5.01 0.63 -14.36
CA GLY A 45 4.94 1.90 -13.63
C GLY A 45 4.95 1.74 -12.10
N TRP A 46 4.50 0.64 -11.56
CA TRP A 46 4.62 0.29 -10.14
C TRP A 46 4.59 -1.22 -9.95
N ALA A 47 5.07 -1.66 -8.79
CA ALA A 47 4.93 -3.01 -8.28
C ALA A 47 4.05 -2.99 -7.03
N VAL A 48 3.41 -4.11 -6.70
CA VAL A 48 2.74 -4.31 -5.42
C VAL A 48 3.48 -5.41 -4.66
N SER A 49 3.93 -5.08 -3.45
CA SER A 49 4.54 -6.03 -2.51
C SER A 49 3.61 -6.23 -1.33
N GLY A 50 3.61 -7.42 -0.74
CA GLY A 50 2.72 -7.72 0.37
C GLY A 50 3.21 -8.85 1.25
N SER A 51 2.55 -9.01 2.38
CA SER A 51 2.77 -10.10 3.33
C SER A 51 1.44 -10.76 3.66
N ARG A 52 1.38 -12.08 3.53
CA ARG A 52 0.23 -12.87 3.95
C ARG A 52 0.12 -12.86 5.48
N ALA A 53 -1.09 -13.15 5.97
CA ALA A 53 -1.31 -13.31 7.40
C ALA A 53 -0.38 -14.36 7.98
N ASP A 54 0.21 -14.05 9.11
CA ASP A 54 0.97 -14.97 9.91
C ASP A 54 0.53 -14.92 11.39
N ARG A 55 1.28 -15.58 12.29
CA ARG A 55 0.98 -15.56 13.73
C ARG A 55 1.20 -14.19 14.37
N LYS A 56 1.91 -13.27 13.70
CA LYS A 56 2.32 -11.97 14.24
C LYS A 56 1.43 -10.83 13.75
N ALA A 57 0.96 -10.89 12.49
CA ALA A 57 0.17 -9.81 11.88
C ALA A 57 -0.84 -10.32 10.85
N PRO A 58 -1.98 -9.61 10.67
CA PRO A 58 -2.86 -9.77 9.51
C PRO A 58 -2.12 -9.46 8.20
N PRO A 59 -2.72 -9.79 7.03
CA PRO A 59 -2.09 -9.52 5.75
C PRO A 59 -2.07 -8.01 5.44
N TRP A 60 -1.11 -7.59 4.63
CA TRP A 60 -1.07 -6.23 4.06
C TRP A 60 -0.35 -6.23 2.72
N ALA A 61 -0.65 -5.22 1.91
CA ALA A 61 0.05 -4.96 0.67
C ALA A 61 0.32 -3.46 0.50
N TYR A 62 1.32 -3.12 -0.30
CA TYR A 62 1.68 -1.73 -0.61
C TYR A 62 2.29 -1.60 -1.99
N SER A 63 2.13 -0.43 -2.60
CA SER A 63 2.73 -0.10 -3.88
C SER A 63 4.19 0.33 -3.73
N ILE A 64 4.95 0.20 -4.81
CA ILE A 64 6.32 0.69 -4.96
C ILE A 64 6.46 1.20 -6.39
N GLY A 65 6.77 2.46 -6.58
CA GLY A 65 6.97 3.05 -7.90
C GLY A 65 5.96 4.12 -8.28
N MET A 66 4.78 4.19 -7.64
CA MET A 66 3.75 5.20 -7.98
C MET A 66 4.26 6.62 -7.79
N TRP A 67 5.03 6.87 -6.73
CA TRP A 67 5.67 8.17 -6.52
C TRP A 67 6.62 8.54 -7.65
N LEU A 68 7.37 7.58 -8.16
CA LEU A 68 8.34 7.79 -9.22
C LEU A 68 7.68 8.04 -10.59
N THR A 69 6.63 7.29 -10.92
CA THR A 69 6.05 7.22 -12.26
C THR A 69 4.82 8.10 -12.44
N CYS A 70 3.98 8.17 -11.43
CA CYS A 70 2.71 8.92 -11.44
C CYS A 70 2.76 10.18 -10.58
N GLN A 71 3.79 10.33 -9.73
CA GLN A 71 3.93 11.42 -8.76
C GLN A 71 2.76 11.49 -7.76
N VAL A 72 2.19 10.34 -7.44
CA VAL A 72 1.21 10.17 -6.36
C VAL A 72 1.84 9.43 -5.18
N PRO A 73 1.36 9.62 -3.96
CA PRO A 73 1.85 8.86 -2.80
C PRO A 73 1.78 7.36 -3.05
N GLU A 74 2.71 6.61 -2.46
CA GLU A 74 2.58 5.17 -2.38
C GLU A 74 1.35 4.78 -1.55
N LEU A 75 0.74 3.67 -1.88
CA LEU A 75 -0.46 3.17 -1.21
C LEU A 75 -0.11 2.00 -0.30
N ILE A 76 -0.77 1.91 0.84
CA ILE A 76 -0.72 0.74 1.72
C ILE A 76 -2.14 0.34 2.13
N LEU A 77 -2.45 -0.94 2.04
CA LEU A 77 -3.73 -1.52 2.46
C LEU A 77 -3.47 -2.68 3.43
N CYS A 78 -4.14 -2.66 4.57
CA CYS A 78 -4.00 -3.62 5.66
C CYS A 78 -5.29 -4.39 5.90
N GLY A 79 -5.18 -5.68 6.27
CA GLY A 79 -6.28 -6.48 6.81
C GLY A 79 -7.14 -7.23 5.82
N LEU A 80 -6.95 -7.03 4.51
CA LEU A 80 -7.56 -7.85 3.47
C LEU A 80 -6.56 -8.88 2.94
N PRO A 81 -7.03 -10.01 2.35
CA PRO A 81 -6.16 -10.92 1.62
C PRO A 81 -5.25 -10.16 0.66
N VAL A 82 -4.01 -10.62 0.51
CA VAL A 82 -2.98 -9.87 -0.25
C VAL A 82 -3.40 -9.67 -1.70
N GLU A 83 -4.06 -10.66 -2.28
CA GLU A 83 -4.57 -10.65 -3.65
C GLU A 83 -5.65 -9.55 -3.83
N ASP A 84 -6.59 -9.46 -2.89
CA ASP A 84 -7.63 -8.43 -2.91
C ASP A 84 -7.03 -7.04 -2.70
N ALA A 85 -6.10 -6.92 -1.74
CA ALA A 85 -5.39 -5.67 -1.48
C ALA A 85 -4.59 -5.22 -2.71
N ALA A 86 -3.91 -6.13 -3.41
CA ALA A 86 -3.18 -5.84 -4.64
C ALA A 86 -4.12 -5.39 -5.77
N SER A 87 -5.25 -6.08 -5.95
CA SER A 87 -6.28 -5.67 -6.92
C SER A 87 -6.78 -4.24 -6.68
N ILE A 88 -7.10 -3.90 -5.42
CA ILE A 88 -7.54 -2.56 -5.05
C ILE A 88 -6.44 -1.52 -5.30
N ILE A 89 -5.20 -1.79 -4.87
CA ILE A 89 -4.06 -0.89 -5.10
C ILE A 89 -3.84 -0.67 -6.61
N ASN A 90 -3.90 -1.72 -7.42
CA ASN A 90 -3.76 -1.62 -8.87
C ASN A 90 -4.88 -0.80 -9.50
N ALA A 91 -6.13 -1.00 -9.07
CA ALA A 91 -7.27 -0.25 -9.57
C ALA A 91 -7.16 1.25 -9.23
N VAL A 92 -6.70 1.60 -8.03
CA VAL A 92 -6.43 3.00 -7.63
C VAL A 92 -5.25 3.56 -8.43
N GLY A 93 -4.17 2.78 -8.60
CA GLY A 93 -3.00 3.18 -9.39
C GLY A 93 -3.33 3.47 -10.85
N ALA A 94 -4.21 2.65 -11.46
CA ALA A 94 -4.69 2.89 -12.83
C ALA A 94 -5.43 4.23 -12.93
N ARG A 95 -6.32 4.56 -11.98
CA ARG A 95 -7.01 5.86 -11.94
C ARG A 95 -6.04 7.02 -11.77
N ALA A 96 -5.07 6.87 -10.88
CA ALA A 96 -4.03 7.89 -10.68
C ALA A 96 -3.21 8.10 -11.97
N ALA A 97 -2.88 7.02 -12.68
CA ALA A 97 -2.18 7.09 -13.97
C ALA A 97 -3.01 7.74 -15.06
N ASP A 98 -4.35 7.65 -15.00
CA ASP A 98 -5.29 8.33 -15.88
C ASP A 98 -5.56 9.79 -15.48
N GLY A 99 -4.90 10.26 -14.42
CA GLY A 99 -4.94 11.65 -13.97
C GLY A 99 -5.98 11.95 -12.88
N VAL A 100 -6.59 10.91 -12.29
CA VAL A 100 -7.44 11.09 -11.10
C VAL A 100 -6.54 11.46 -9.92
N GLU A 101 -6.85 12.58 -9.28
CA GLU A 101 -6.12 13.01 -8.09
C GLU A 101 -6.51 12.16 -6.88
N ILE A 102 -5.53 11.53 -6.26
CA ILE A 102 -5.72 10.71 -5.05
C ILE A 102 -5.18 11.47 -3.85
N THR A 103 -6.09 12.02 -3.06
CA THR A 103 -5.80 12.83 -1.87
C THR A 103 -6.41 12.22 -0.61
N PRO A 104 -6.07 12.70 0.60
CA PRO A 104 -6.74 12.28 1.83
C PRO A 104 -8.25 12.52 1.87
N GLU A 105 -8.77 13.41 1.03
CA GLU A 105 -10.19 13.74 0.92
C GLU A 105 -10.93 12.85 -0.09
N THR A 106 -10.19 12.08 -0.91
CA THR A 106 -10.77 11.22 -1.93
C THR A 106 -11.52 10.05 -1.28
N VAL A 107 -12.71 9.75 -1.82
CA VAL A 107 -13.47 8.52 -1.55
C VAL A 107 -13.80 7.89 -2.89
N LEU A 108 -13.55 6.59 -3.02
CA LEU A 108 -13.92 5.80 -4.20
C LEU A 108 -14.90 4.71 -3.79
N ASP A 109 -15.99 4.58 -4.52
CA ASP A 109 -17.09 3.62 -4.27
C ASP A 109 -17.25 2.58 -5.38
N ASP A 110 -16.37 2.63 -6.37
CA ASP A 110 -16.40 1.80 -7.58
C ASP A 110 -15.18 0.88 -7.74
N VAL A 111 -14.31 0.79 -6.71
CA VAL A 111 -13.07 0.01 -6.75
C VAL A 111 -13.25 -1.38 -6.11
N CYS A 112 -14.08 -1.46 -5.08
CA CYS A 112 -14.41 -2.70 -4.40
C CYS A 112 -15.86 -2.63 -3.87
N PRO A 113 -16.40 -3.73 -3.31
CA PRO A 113 -17.82 -3.79 -2.92
C PRO A 113 -18.27 -2.74 -1.90
N THR A 114 -17.36 -2.17 -1.14
CA THR A 114 -17.64 -1.09 -0.18
C THR A 114 -16.70 0.09 -0.44
N PRO A 115 -17.12 1.32 -0.10
CA PRO A 115 -16.28 2.50 -0.31
C PRO A 115 -14.91 2.40 0.36
N ILE A 116 -13.91 2.97 -0.30
CA ILE A 116 -12.57 3.18 0.26
C ILE A 116 -12.25 4.67 0.36
N ALA A 117 -11.47 5.03 1.35
CA ALA A 117 -10.97 6.38 1.56
C ALA A 117 -9.45 6.36 1.78
N PHE A 118 -8.84 7.53 1.81
CA PHE A 118 -7.39 7.64 1.94
C PHE A 118 -7.03 8.47 3.18
N ARG A 119 -5.93 8.08 3.85
CA ARG A 119 -5.37 8.83 4.99
C ARG A 119 -3.83 8.84 4.90
N PRO A 120 -3.19 9.96 5.21
CA PRO A 120 -1.74 10.02 5.19
C PRO A 120 -1.16 9.11 6.28
N VAL A 121 -0.11 8.37 5.96
CA VAL A 121 0.56 7.49 6.93
C VAL A 121 1.51 8.32 7.80
N ASP A 122 1.37 8.21 9.13
CA ASP A 122 2.26 8.87 10.09
C ASP A 122 3.69 8.29 9.99
N LEU A 123 4.67 9.16 10.16
CA LEU A 123 6.09 8.83 10.02
C LEU A 123 6.60 7.79 11.02
N SER A 124 5.93 7.63 12.17
CA SER A 124 6.31 6.63 13.17
C SER A 124 6.21 5.20 12.66
N TRP A 125 5.32 4.92 11.69
CA TRP A 125 5.15 3.62 11.06
C TRP A 125 6.29 3.26 10.12
N ARG A 126 7.02 4.23 9.60
CA ARG A 126 8.19 3.99 8.74
C ARG A 126 9.36 3.33 9.47
N LYS A 127 9.36 3.38 10.79
CA LYS A 127 10.34 2.68 11.62
C LYS A 127 10.01 1.19 11.81
N THR A 128 8.91 0.73 11.26
CA THR A 128 8.49 -0.66 11.33
C THR A 128 8.85 -1.44 10.07
N ARG A 129 8.54 -2.74 10.05
CA ARG A 129 8.77 -3.60 8.88
C ARG A 129 7.66 -3.55 7.82
N LEU A 130 6.69 -2.63 7.94
CA LEU A 130 5.53 -2.59 7.03
C LEU A 130 5.91 -2.32 5.58
N MET A 131 6.93 -1.48 5.33
CA MET A 131 7.29 -1.00 3.99
C MET A 131 8.77 -1.24 3.67
N THR A 132 9.34 -2.35 4.16
CA THR A 132 10.79 -2.61 4.08
C THR A 132 11.32 -2.61 2.65
N VAL A 133 10.62 -3.29 1.73
CA VAL A 133 11.07 -3.39 0.33
C VAL A 133 11.02 -2.04 -0.36
N SER A 134 9.97 -1.24 -0.09
CA SER A 134 9.86 0.11 -0.63
C SER A 134 10.97 1.02 -0.10
N ASP A 135 11.27 0.94 1.20
CA ASP A 135 12.37 1.72 1.76
C ASP A 135 13.72 1.32 1.16
N SER A 136 13.95 0.02 0.87
CA SER A 136 15.16 -0.45 0.18
C SER A 136 15.20 0.03 -1.26
N PHE A 137 14.06 0.03 -1.96
CA PHE A 137 13.95 0.52 -3.35
C PHE A 137 14.23 2.01 -3.48
N TYR A 138 13.65 2.84 -2.60
CA TYR A 138 13.81 4.30 -2.62
C TYR A 138 15.08 4.79 -1.93
N GLY A 139 15.71 3.95 -1.12
CA GLY A 139 16.95 4.30 -0.37
C GLY A 139 16.72 5.49 0.57
N MET A 140 17.47 6.60 0.34
CA MET A 140 17.40 7.80 1.19
C MET A 140 16.19 8.70 0.88
N VAL A 141 15.44 8.45 -0.17
CA VAL A 141 14.29 9.28 -0.56
C VAL A 141 13.10 8.95 0.34
N ARG A 142 12.57 9.99 0.99
CA ARG A 142 11.34 9.85 1.78
C ARG A 142 10.14 10.08 0.87
N VAL A 143 9.46 9.02 0.52
CA VAL A 143 8.22 9.08 -0.26
C VAL A 143 7.01 9.13 0.67
N PRO A 144 5.96 9.91 0.34
CA PRO A 144 4.71 9.90 1.11
C PRO A 144 3.94 8.60 0.87
N TYR A 145 3.14 8.22 1.86
CA TYR A 145 2.21 7.09 1.80
C TYR A 145 0.80 7.53 2.15
N LEU A 146 -0.17 6.94 1.46
CA LEU A 146 -1.57 6.97 1.85
C LEU A 146 -2.00 5.56 2.24
N GLN A 147 -2.62 5.43 3.40
CA GLN A 147 -3.37 4.23 3.73
C GLN A 147 -4.67 4.23 2.94
N VAL A 148 -4.92 3.16 2.21
CA VAL A 148 -6.24 2.83 1.67
C VAL A 148 -7.06 2.25 2.82
N VAL A 149 -8.07 2.99 3.25
CA VAL A 149 -8.96 2.64 4.36
C VAL A 149 -10.25 2.11 3.78
N TRP A 150 -10.55 0.83 4.04
CA TRP A 150 -11.80 0.22 3.64
C TRP A 150 -12.88 0.38 4.71
N SER A 151 -14.14 0.56 4.26
CA SER A 151 -15.31 0.70 5.11
C SER A 151 -15.89 -0.66 5.51
N ASP A 152 -16.74 -0.68 6.53
CA ASP A 152 -17.50 -1.88 6.90
C ASP A 152 -18.62 -2.19 5.88
N ALA A 153 -19.34 -3.29 6.09
CA ALA A 153 -20.45 -3.69 5.22
C ALA A 153 -21.63 -2.69 5.20
N ALA A 154 -21.68 -1.75 6.14
CA ALA A 154 -22.64 -0.65 6.16
C ALA A 154 -22.03 0.67 5.60
N SER A 155 -20.90 0.57 4.87
CA SER A 155 -20.16 1.70 4.28
C SER A 155 -19.67 2.73 5.29
N ARG A 156 -19.42 2.33 6.55
CA ARG A 156 -18.89 3.20 7.59
C ARG A 156 -17.38 3.06 7.68
N PHE A 157 -16.70 4.16 7.88
CA PHE A 157 -15.26 4.21 8.10
C PHE A 157 -14.88 4.17 9.58
N PRO A 158 -13.62 3.85 9.94
CA PRO A 158 -13.16 3.75 11.33
C PRO A 158 -13.36 5.00 12.19
N TRP A 159 -13.50 6.16 11.59
CA TRP A 159 -13.73 7.45 12.28
C TRP A 159 -15.20 7.79 12.44
N GLU A 160 -16.12 6.97 11.94
CA GLU A 160 -17.55 7.21 12.00
C GLU A 160 -18.21 6.50 13.17
N GLY A 161 -19.29 7.09 13.68
CA GLY A 161 -20.06 6.49 14.76
C GLY A 161 -20.66 5.14 14.34
N GLY A 162 -20.58 4.16 15.24
CA GLY A 162 -21.12 2.81 14.99
C GLY A 162 -20.21 1.88 14.18
N PHE A 163 -18.98 2.31 13.82
CA PHE A 163 -18.00 1.40 13.25
C PHE A 163 -17.69 0.26 14.24
N PRO A 164 -17.63 -1.00 13.80
CA PRO A 164 -17.47 -2.14 14.69
C PRO A 164 -16.14 -2.09 15.47
N ARG A 165 -16.20 -2.32 16.79
CA ARG A 165 -15.00 -2.43 17.62
C ARG A 165 -14.20 -3.69 17.25
N GLY A 166 -12.88 -3.62 17.36
CA GLY A 166 -11.97 -4.73 17.09
C GLY A 166 -11.46 -4.77 15.64
N PHE A 167 -11.98 -3.92 14.76
CA PHE A 167 -11.47 -3.79 13.38
C PHE A 167 -10.02 -3.27 13.32
N GLU A 168 -9.57 -2.55 14.33
CA GLU A 168 -8.18 -2.11 14.47
C GLU A 168 -7.18 -3.29 14.54
N ARG A 169 -7.64 -4.49 14.81
CA ARG A 169 -6.83 -5.71 14.70
C ARG A 169 -6.56 -6.09 13.24
N LEU A 170 -7.49 -5.80 12.34
CA LEU A 170 -7.35 -6.05 10.91
C LEU A 170 -6.76 -4.83 10.21
N GLN A 171 -7.33 -3.66 10.46
CA GLN A 171 -6.97 -2.40 9.82
C GLN A 171 -6.47 -1.40 10.86
N PRO A 172 -5.12 -1.18 10.96
CA PRO A 172 -4.56 -0.20 11.89
C PRO A 172 -4.89 1.21 11.43
N LEU A 173 -4.85 2.17 12.34
CA LEU A 173 -5.04 3.58 12.04
C LEU A 173 -3.69 4.22 11.73
N LEU A 174 -3.14 3.94 10.53
CA LEU A 174 -1.77 4.37 10.19
C LEU A 174 -1.62 5.89 10.10
N TRP A 175 -2.71 6.65 10.04
CA TRP A 175 -2.68 8.12 10.08
C TRP A 175 -2.49 8.70 11.50
N LEU A 176 -2.59 7.86 12.52
CA LEU A 176 -2.22 8.23 13.88
C LEU A 176 -0.79 7.78 14.17
N PRO A 177 -0.07 8.48 15.09
CA PRO A 177 1.17 7.97 15.62
C PRO A 177 0.99 6.53 16.11
N ARG A 178 2.02 5.70 15.93
CA ARG A 178 1.96 4.28 16.28
C ARG A 178 1.58 4.06 17.75
N ASP A 179 2.11 4.89 18.64
CA ASP A 179 1.89 4.77 20.07
C ASP A 179 0.48 5.25 20.52
N ASP A 180 -0.21 5.99 19.65
CA ASP A 180 -1.60 6.43 19.85
C ASP A 180 -2.63 5.42 19.32
N ASN A 181 -2.15 4.36 18.64
CA ASN A 181 -3.02 3.29 18.15
C ASN A 181 -3.45 2.36 19.29
N PRO A 182 -4.68 1.81 19.23
CA PRO A 182 -5.09 0.74 20.13
C PRO A 182 -4.12 -0.45 20.09
N PRO A 183 -3.87 -1.12 21.23
CA PRO A 183 -3.02 -2.32 21.26
C PRO A 183 -3.50 -3.37 20.27
N SER A 184 -2.67 -3.72 19.31
CA SER A 184 -3.01 -4.63 18.20
C SER A 184 -1.77 -5.38 17.72
N PRO A 185 -1.89 -6.37 16.84
CA PRO A 185 -0.73 -6.98 16.20
C PRO A 185 0.19 -5.96 15.52
N TRP A 186 -0.37 -4.89 14.98
CA TRP A 186 0.36 -3.85 14.26
C TRP A 186 1.28 -3.03 15.16
N THR A 187 0.82 -2.65 16.35
CA THR A 187 1.63 -1.89 17.32
C THR A 187 2.78 -2.73 17.91
N ARG A 188 2.74 -4.06 17.74
CA ARG A 188 3.78 -5.01 18.17
C ARG A 188 4.79 -5.36 17.08
N LEU A 189 4.60 -4.84 15.86
CA LEU A 189 5.57 -5.07 14.78
C LEU A 189 6.96 -4.58 15.20
N GLU A 190 7.96 -5.42 14.91
CA GLU A 190 9.35 -5.11 15.24
C GLU A 190 9.79 -3.80 14.58
N GLN A 191 10.50 -2.98 15.33
CA GLN A 191 11.18 -1.81 14.77
C GLN A 191 12.40 -2.27 13.95
N ARG A 192 12.69 -1.58 12.87
CA ARG A 192 13.96 -1.72 12.15
C ARG A 192 15.08 -1.24 13.06
N ARG A 193 16.12 -2.06 13.18
CA ARG A 193 17.37 -1.69 13.84
C ARG A 193 18.19 -0.79 12.94
#